data_2d971b6b34f680b6eeddbe44eb02c3c0
#
_entry.id   2d971b6b34f680b6eeddbe44eb02c3c0
#
_cell.length_a   1.000
_cell.length_b   1.000
_cell.length_c   1.000
_cell.angle_alpha   90.00
_cell.angle_beta   90.00
_cell.angle_gamma   90.00
#
_symmetry.space_group_name_H-M   'P 1'
#
loop_
_entity.id
_entity.type
_entity.pdbx_description
1 polymer ?
#
loop_
_entity_poly.entity_id
_entity_poly.type
_entity_poly.pdbx_seq_one_letter_code
_entity_poly.pdbx_strand_id
1 'polypeptide(L)'
;MYEGCIDDTITLNRYEKIANGTYFCTVSTPDTYSLFIDKLTLQYENEGISHAIAAKKAEENLKMIELPGLMPKDGDLSKDSAGMTEDDFVNTVVMGGVNGYAISSYTKYKDACIEFVNYATGYDMISQRTEMLGIAPAREDVAKQTGGMTNMIFKSLSEGRIYLMPSIKAVDQIWVPAQTVLGEVAKDAFNKSTGTEKYVTTEDFQKALETIDRNIYDAIFALAG
;
A
#
# COMPACT_ATOMS: atom_id res chain seq x y z
N MET A 1 11.67 -14.65 12.10
CA MET A 1 10.97 -13.35 12.08
C MET A 1 10.95 -12.81 13.49
N TYR A 2 11.14 -11.51 13.68
CA TYR A 2 11.10 -10.92 15.04
C TYR A 2 9.64 -10.61 15.40
N GLU A 3 9.27 -10.83 16.67
CA GLU A 3 7.91 -10.64 17.16
C GLU A 3 7.34 -9.23 16.87
N GLY A 4 8.18 -8.21 16.92
CA GLY A 4 7.78 -6.84 16.57
C GLY A 4 7.54 -6.55 15.09
N CYS A 5 7.79 -7.51 14.17
CA CYS A 5 7.56 -7.33 12.74
C CYS A 5 6.10 -7.57 12.33
N ILE A 6 5.31 -8.20 13.20
CA ILE A 6 3.89 -8.46 12.95
C ILE A 6 3.08 -7.68 13.97
N ASP A 7 2.39 -6.67 13.50
CA ASP A 7 1.46 -5.90 14.29
C ASP A 7 0.09 -5.98 13.61
N ASP A 8 -0.81 -6.72 14.19
CA ASP A 8 -2.20 -6.84 13.76
C ASP A 8 -3.10 -5.79 14.41
N THR A 9 -2.53 -4.98 15.31
CA THR A 9 -3.20 -3.80 15.81
C THR A 9 -3.18 -2.69 14.77
N ILE A 10 -4.30 -2.24 14.46
CA ILE A 10 -4.77 -1.20 13.59
C ILE A 10 -3.74 -0.13 13.19
N THR A 11 -3.84 0.20 11.96
CA THR A 11 -3.18 1.20 11.13
C THR A 11 -2.60 2.46 11.81
N LEU A 12 -3.19 2.97 12.86
CA LEU A 12 -2.73 4.20 13.53
C LEU A 12 -1.41 4.02 14.28
N ASN A 13 -1.18 2.82 14.79
CA ASN A 13 0.00 2.52 15.60
C ASN A 13 1.31 2.54 14.78
N ARG A 14 1.24 2.24 13.48
CA ARG A 14 2.42 2.22 12.61
C ARG A 14 3.05 3.61 12.41
N TYR A 15 2.25 4.67 12.38
CA TYR A 15 2.75 6.04 12.25
C TYR A 15 3.61 6.42 13.45
N GLU A 16 3.14 6.10 14.66
CA GLU A 16 3.87 6.36 15.88
C GLU A 16 5.14 5.50 16.01
N LYS A 17 5.06 4.23 15.62
CA LYS A 17 6.21 3.31 15.68
C LYS A 17 7.32 3.66 14.69
N ILE A 18 6.98 4.20 13.53
CA ILE A 18 7.98 4.78 12.62
C ILE A 18 8.54 6.08 13.20
N ALA A 19 7.69 6.97 13.70
CA ALA A 19 8.13 8.28 14.21
C ALA A 19 9.07 8.15 15.42
N ASN A 20 8.79 7.23 16.34
CA ASN A 20 9.61 6.99 17.53
C ASN A 20 10.78 6.00 17.31
N GLY A 21 10.99 5.54 16.06
CA GLY A 21 12.10 4.67 15.71
C GLY A 21 11.94 3.19 16.12
N THR A 22 10.75 2.78 16.58
CA THR A 22 10.47 1.36 16.89
C THR A 22 10.51 0.50 15.63
N TYR A 23 9.98 1.02 14.51
CA TYR A 23 10.05 0.39 13.20
C TYR A 23 10.99 1.15 12.29
N PHE A 24 11.83 0.40 11.58
CA PHE A 24 12.72 0.94 10.57
C PHE A 24 11.99 1.25 9.25
N CYS A 25 11.06 0.39 8.85
CA CYS A 25 10.28 0.54 7.62
C CYS A 25 8.87 -0.06 7.78
N THR A 26 7.99 0.32 6.90
CA THR A 26 6.66 -0.26 6.76
C THR A 26 6.22 -0.25 5.30
N VAL A 27 5.36 -1.18 4.92
CA VAL A 27 4.67 -1.15 3.62
C VAL A 27 3.38 -0.35 3.78
N SER A 28 3.16 0.61 2.90
CA SER A 28 2.00 1.48 2.94
C SER A 28 1.62 1.97 1.55
N THR A 29 0.51 2.69 1.47
CA THR A 29 0.06 3.37 0.25
C THR A 29 0.61 4.79 0.18
N PRO A 30 0.87 5.35 -1.02
CA PRO A 30 1.47 6.66 -1.18
C PRO A 30 0.72 7.82 -0.51
N ASP A 31 -0.61 7.73 -0.46
CA ASP A 31 -1.49 8.73 0.17
C ASP A 31 -1.29 8.87 1.69
N THR A 32 -0.63 7.90 2.32
CA THR A 32 -0.33 7.96 3.75
C THR A 32 1.01 8.61 4.07
N TYR A 33 1.83 8.95 3.07
CA TYR A 33 3.17 9.50 3.30
C TYR A 33 3.16 10.80 4.11
N SER A 34 2.25 11.72 3.79
CA SER A 34 2.08 12.96 4.55
C SER A 34 1.79 12.71 6.03
N LEU A 35 0.99 11.70 6.35
CA LEU A 35 0.67 11.36 7.74
C LEU A 35 1.90 10.86 8.52
N PHE A 36 2.81 10.15 7.85
CA PHE A 36 4.09 9.77 8.47
C PHE A 36 5.00 10.97 8.71
N ILE A 37 5.08 11.90 7.75
CA ILE A 37 5.83 13.14 7.89
C ILE A 37 5.29 13.98 9.04
N ASP A 38 3.96 14.16 9.12
CA ASP A 38 3.31 14.92 10.19
C ASP A 38 3.61 14.33 11.57
N LYS A 39 3.52 13.01 11.70
CA LYS A 39 3.83 12.34 12.98
C LYS A 39 5.30 12.46 13.38
N LEU A 40 6.21 12.33 12.43
CA LEU A 40 7.63 12.49 12.68
C LEU A 40 7.98 13.95 13.01
N THR A 41 7.35 14.91 12.33
CA THR A 41 7.46 16.33 12.64
C THR A 41 7.02 16.61 14.08
N LEU A 42 5.86 16.11 14.45
CA LEU A 42 5.35 16.25 15.82
C LEU A 42 6.29 15.62 16.87
N GLN A 43 6.90 14.47 16.56
CA GLN A 43 7.90 13.87 17.43
C GLN A 43 9.08 14.81 17.67
N TYR A 44 9.62 15.42 16.61
CA TYR A 44 10.73 16.37 16.74
C TYR A 44 10.32 17.66 17.46
N GLU A 45 9.10 18.13 17.30
CA GLU A 45 8.57 19.28 18.07
C GLU A 45 8.51 18.96 19.57
N ASN A 46 8.09 17.75 19.93
CA ASN A 46 8.09 17.28 21.31
C ASN A 46 9.52 17.20 21.93
N GLU A 47 10.53 17.06 21.08
CA GLU A 47 11.94 17.14 21.45
C GLU A 47 12.45 18.60 21.59
N GLY A 48 11.58 19.59 21.38
CA GLY A 48 11.88 21.02 21.49
C GLY A 48 12.41 21.67 20.21
N ILE A 49 12.29 21.00 19.06
CA ILE A 49 12.69 21.54 17.76
C ILE A 49 11.55 22.40 17.20
N SER A 50 11.85 23.58 16.64
CA SER A 50 10.82 24.42 16.03
C SER A 50 10.18 23.74 14.81
N HIS A 51 8.89 23.99 14.56
CA HIS A 51 8.11 23.35 13.50
C HIS A 51 8.82 23.34 12.13
N ALA A 52 9.33 24.49 11.69
CA ALA A 52 9.99 24.61 10.38
C ALA A 52 11.24 23.70 10.25
N ILE A 53 12.01 23.57 11.34
CA ILE A 53 13.20 22.72 11.37
C ILE A 53 12.76 21.24 11.52
N ALA A 54 11.75 20.96 12.32
CA ALA A 54 11.20 19.64 12.54
C ALA A 54 10.64 19.04 11.25
N ALA A 55 9.84 19.80 10.49
CA ALA A 55 9.29 19.38 9.20
C ALA A 55 10.40 19.05 8.19
N LYS A 56 11.39 19.93 8.04
CA LYS A 56 12.52 19.68 7.16
C LYS A 56 13.29 18.42 7.56
N LYS A 57 13.56 18.25 8.85
CA LYS A 57 14.24 17.06 9.39
C LYS A 57 13.43 15.79 9.15
N ALA A 58 12.10 15.86 9.25
CA ALA A 58 11.22 14.73 8.95
C ALA A 58 11.31 14.30 7.48
N GLU A 59 11.28 15.24 6.53
CA GLU A 59 11.45 14.98 5.10
C GLU A 59 12.85 14.45 4.74
N GLU A 60 13.88 14.86 5.46
CA GLU A 60 15.23 14.36 5.26
C GLU A 60 15.40 12.92 5.75
N ASN A 61 14.75 12.57 6.86
CA ASN A 61 14.93 11.28 7.54
C ASN A 61 13.93 10.20 7.10
N LEU A 62 12.77 10.57 6.58
CA LEU A 62 11.79 9.63 6.07
C LEU A 62 11.75 9.65 4.55
N LYS A 63 11.91 8.49 3.95
CA LYS A 63 11.84 8.33 2.49
C LYS A 63 10.79 7.30 2.13
N MET A 64 10.02 7.61 1.10
CA MET A 64 9.18 6.65 0.42
C MET A 64 9.93 6.11 -0.80
N ILE A 65 9.96 4.82 -0.93
CA ILE A 65 10.56 4.11 -2.07
C ILE A 65 9.52 3.16 -2.67
N GLU A 66 9.69 2.82 -3.93
CA GLU A 66 8.91 1.73 -4.54
C GLU A 66 9.22 0.42 -3.83
N LEU A 67 8.22 -0.47 -3.77
CA LEU A 67 8.44 -1.80 -3.22
C LEU A 67 9.45 -2.53 -4.11
N PRO A 68 10.61 -2.94 -3.55
CA PRO A 68 11.65 -3.60 -4.34
C PRO A 68 11.18 -4.99 -4.80
N GLY A 69 11.86 -5.55 -5.78
CA GLY A 69 11.73 -6.96 -6.11
C GLY A 69 12.15 -7.82 -4.92
N LEU A 70 11.31 -8.77 -4.54
CA LEU A 70 11.54 -9.64 -3.38
C LEU A 70 11.90 -11.08 -3.76
N MET A 71 11.62 -11.48 -4.99
CA MET A 71 11.88 -12.81 -5.49
C MET A 71 13.00 -12.78 -6.54
N PRO A 72 14.08 -13.53 -6.36
CA PRO A 72 15.10 -13.71 -7.40
C PRO A 72 14.48 -14.27 -8.68
N LYS A 73 14.94 -13.81 -9.83
CA LYS A 73 14.43 -14.26 -11.15
C LYS A 73 14.58 -15.76 -11.38
N ASP A 74 15.58 -16.37 -10.78
CA ASP A 74 15.81 -17.84 -10.83
C ASP A 74 15.01 -18.62 -9.79
N GLY A 75 14.27 -17.93 -8.89
CA GLY A 75 13.44 -18.53 -7.85
C GLY A 75 14.23 -19.11 -6.66
N ASP A 76 15.55 -18.95 -6.61
CA ASP A 76 16.38 -19.50 -5.54
C ASP A 76 16.50 -18.54 -4.35
N LEU A 77 15.62 -18.70 -3.37
CA LEU A 77 15.59 -17.91 -2.13
C LEU A 77 16.73 -18.29 -1.15
N SER A 78 17.52 -19.34 -1.42
CA SER A 78 18.64 -19.72 -0.55
C SER A 78 19.89 -18.90 -0.80
N LYS A 79 19.96 -18.16 -1.92
CA LYS A 79 21.10 -17.32 -2.28
C LYS A 79 21.21 -16.13 -1.33
N ASP A 80 22.46 -15.84 -0.94
CA ASP A 80 22.75 -14.58 -0.29
C ASP A 80 22.52 -13.44 -1.27
N SER A 81 21.69 -12.48 -0.87
CA SER A 81 21.41 -11.27 -1.67
C SER A 81 22.61 -10.29 -1.70
N ALA A 82 23.67 -10.56 -0.95
CA ALA A 82 24.88 -9.76 -1.00
C ALA A 82 25.52 -9.83 -2.40
N GLY A 83 25.52 -8.68 -3.09
CA GLY A 83 26.02 -8.57 -4.46
C GLY A 83 24.98 -8.75 -5.56
N MET A 84 23.72 -9.01 -5.23
CA MET A 84 22.61 -8.95 -6.18
C MET A 84 22.20 -7.48 -6.43
N THR A 85 21.71 -7.23 -7.64
CA THR A 85 21.18 -5.92 -8.07
C THR A 85 19.65 -5.99 -8.24
N GLU A 86 18.98 -4.86 -8.43
CA GLU A 86 17.55 -4.85 -8.74
C GLU A 86 17.21 -5.70 -9.98
N ASP A 87 18.13 -5.77 -10.94
CA ASP A 87 17.96 -6.56 -12.17
C ASP A 87 17.92 -8.08 -11.93
N ASP A 88 18.37 -8.55 -10.78
CA ASP A 88 18.36 -9.96 -10.41
C ASP A 88 17.03 -10.41 -9.82
N PHE A 89 16.15 -9.46 -9.50
CA PHE A 89 14.85 -9.72 -8.91
C PHE A 89 13.69 -9.57 -9.89
N VAL A 90 12.60 -10.28 -9.62
CA VAL A 90 11.31 -10.06 -10.29
C VAL A 90 10.71 -8.75 -9.78
N ASN A 91 10.30 -7.89 -10.69
CA ASN A 91 9.62 -6.65 -10.30
C ASN A 91 8.37 -6.95 -9.49
N THR A 92 8.26 -6.31 -8.33
CA THR A 92 7.05 -6.40 -7.54
C THR A 92 5.91 -5.66 -8.24
N VAL A 93 4.80 -6.36 -8.37
CA VAL A 93 3.55 -5.85 -8.91
C VAL A 93 2.57 -5.65 -7.77
N VAL A 94 1.91 -4.51 -7.74
CA VAL A 94 0.93 -4.16 -6.70
C VAL A 94 -0.46 -3.93 -7.30
N MET A 95 -1.47 -4.14 -6.47
CA MET A 95 -2.84 -3.80 -6.85
C MET A 95 -3.11 -2.33 -6.53
N GLY A 96 -3.57 -1.57 -7.52
CA GLY A 96 -3.95 -0.17 -7.38
C GLY A 96 -5.45 0.02 -7.34
N GLY A 97 -5.90 1.05 -6.61
CA GLY A 97 -7.28 1.53 -6.62
C GLY A 97 -7.38 2.95 -7.17
N VAL A 98 -8.52 3.29 -7.73
CA VAL A 98 -8.84 4.64 -8.18
C VAL A 98 -10.11 5.10 -7.48
N ASN A 99 -10.03 6.27 -6.84
CA ASN A 99 -11.21 6.95 -6.30
C ASN A 99 -11.81 7.86 -7.36
N GLY A 100 -13.12 7.81 -7.52
CA GLY A 100 -13.82 8.59 -8.52
C GLY A 100 -15.16 9.13 -8.02
N TYR A 101 -15.71 10.09 -8.76
CA TYR A 101 -17.06 10.56 -8.56
C TYR A 101 -18.02 9.78 -9.46
N ALA A 102 -19.17 9.41 -8.90
CA ALA A 102 -20.26 8.81 -9.65
C ALA A 102 -21.53 9.67 -9.49
N ILE A 103 -22.30 9.80 -10.55
CA ILE A 103 -23.58 10.53 -10.53
C ILE A 103 -24.70 9.49 -10.49
N SER A 104 -25.56 9.59 -9.45
CA SER A 104 -26.71 8.71 -9.33
C SER A 104 -27.68 8.90 -10.50
N SER A 105 -28.13 7.80 -11.11
CA SER A 105 -29.16 7.83 -12.15
C SER A 105 -30.51 8.38 -11.67
N TYR A 106 -30.74 8.38 -10.37
CA TYR A 106 -31.97 8.87 -9.74
C TYR A 106 -31.94 10.37 -9.42
N THR A 107 -30.82 11.06 -9.65
CA THR A 107 -30.74 12.49 -9.36
C THR A 107 -31.69 13.29 -10.26
N LYS A 108 -32.37 14.29 -9.66
CA LYS A 108 -33.16 15.28 -10.39
C LYS A 108 -32.34 16.48 -10.87
N TYR A 109 -31.07 16.56 -10.46
CA TYR A 109 -30.16 17.69 -10.72
C TYR A 109 -28.95 17.24 -11.51
N LYS A 110 -29.17 16.49 -12.59
CA LYS A 110 -28.11 15.84 -13.38
C LYS A 110 -27.06 16.84 -13.86
N ASP A 111 -27.51 17.98 -14.41
CA ASP A 111 -26.60 18.98 -14.97
C ASP A 111 -25.74 19.62 -13.88
N ALA A 112 -26.33 19.96 -12.73
CA ALA A 112 -25.57 20.46 -11.59
C ALA A 112 -24.54 19.46 -11.08
N CYS A 113 -24.88 18.17 -11.07
CA CYS A 113 -23.92 17.12 -10.69
C CYS A 113 -22.77 17.00 -11.70
N ILE A 114 -23.05 17.12 -13.01
CA ILE A 114 -22.04 17.13 -14.07
C ILE A 114 -21.10 18.31 -13.89
N GLU A 115 -21.63 19.51 -13.69
CA GLU A 115 -20.83 20.71 -13.45
C GLU A 115 -19.96 20.58 -12.20
N PHE A 116 -20.51 20.03 -11.11
CA PHE A 116 -19.71 19.74 -9.91
C PHE A 116 -18.56 18.77 -10.18
N VAL A 117 -18.82 17.66 -10.89
CA VAL A 117 -17.78 16.68 -11.21
C VAL A 117 -16.72 17.32 -12.10
N ASN A 118 -17.10 18.07 -13.14
CA ASN A 118 -16.19 18.80 -14.00
C ASN A 118 -15.30 19.78 -13.23
N TYR A 119 -15.89 20.51 -12.29
CA TYR A 119 -15.16 21.42 -11.40
C TYR A 119 -14.20 20.65 -10.49
N ALA A 120 -14.70 19.63 -9.77
CA ALA A 120 -13.92 18.85 -8.80
C ALA A 120 -12.78 18.05 -9.43
N THR A 121 -12.91 17.68 -10.72
CA THR A 121 -11.87 16.97 -11.50
C THR A 121 -11.10 17.88 -12.44
N GLY A 122 -11.39 19.18 -12.42
CA GLY A 122 -10.69 20.20 -13.17
C GLY A 122 -9.24 20.37 -12.74
N TYR A 123 -8.44 20.96 -13.62
CA TYR A 123 -7.01 21.16 -13.42
C TYR A 123 -6.70 21.83 -12.07
N ASP A 124 -7.34 22.97 -11.79
CA ASP A 124 -7.06 23.78 -10.60
C ASP A 124 -7.37 23.03 -9.31
N MET A 125 -8.51 22.34 -9.26
CA MET A 125 -8.93 21.58 -8.07
C MET A 125 -8.05 20.37 -7.83
N ILE A 126 -7.67 19.65 -8.88
CA ILE A 126 -6.76 18.50 -8.76
C ILE A 126 -5.37 18.97 -8.35
N SER A 127 -4.86 20.09 -8.91
CA SER A 127 -3.58 20.67 -8.52
C SER A 127 -3.54 21.05 -7.05
N GLN A 128 -4.55 21.81 -6.58
CA GLN A 128 -4.66 22.20 -5.18
C GLN A 128 -4.75 20.99 -4.24
N ARG A 129 -5.57 20.01 -4.62
CA ARG A 129 -5.73 18.79 -3.81
C ARG A 129 -4.42 17.99 -3.72
N THR A 130 -3.68 17.88 -4.81
CA THR A 130 -2.37 17.21 -4.84
C THR A 130 -1.37 17.92 -3.94
N GLU A 131 -1.33 19.26 -4.02
CA GLU A 131 -0.44 20.08 -3.19
C GLU A 131 -0.78 19.98 -1.70
N MET A 132 -2.06 20.13 -1.35
CA MET A 132 -2.52 20.15 0.05
C MET A 132 -2.45 18.78 0.73
N LEU A 133 -2.72 17.69 0.00
CA LEU A 133 -2.84 16.35 0.57
C LEU A 133 -1.64 15.45 0.26
N GLY A 134 -0.71 15.88 -0.60
CA GLY A 134 0.44 15.08 -1.00
C GLY A 134 0.07 13.79 -1.74
N ILE A 135 -1.11 13.74 -2.40
CA ILE A 135 -1.60 12.56 -3.11
C ILE A 135 -1.33 12.66 -4.61
N ALA A 136 -1.17 11.51 -5.25
CA ALA A 136 -0.99 11.47 -6.69
C ALA A 136 -2.27 11.91 -7.43
N PRO A 137 -2.16 12.85 -8.39
CA PRO A 137 -3.30 13.28 -9.18
C PRO A 137 -3.70 12.21 -10.20
N ALA A 138 -5.00 12.15 -10.53
CA ALA A 138 -5.50 11.29 -11.62
C ALA A 138 -5.35 11.96 -12.99
N ARG A 139 -4.85 13.20 -13.07
CA ARG A 139 -4.65 13.97 -14.29
C ARG A 139 -3.17 13.98 -14.67
N GLU A 140 -2.86 13.55 -15.89
CA GLU A 140 -1.49 13.50 -16.40
C GLU A 140 -0.86 14.89 -16.54
N ASP A 141 -1.64 15.92 -16.89
CA ASP A 141 -1.17 17.29 -17.03
C ASP A 141 -0.76 17.90 -15.67
N VAL A 142 -1.45 17.56 -14.58
CA VAL A 142 -1.04 17.92 -13.22
C VAL A 142 0.16 17.09 -12.79
N ALA A 143 0.14 15.79 -13.07
CA ALA A 143 1.23 14.88 -12.71
C ALA A 143 2.58 15.30 -13.29
N LYS A 144 2.60 15.79 -14.51
CA LYS A 144 3.83 16.29 -15.18
C LYS A 144 4.45 17.50 -14.49
N GLN A 145 3.68 18.25 -13.71
CA GLN A 145 4.13 19.45 -13.00
C GLN A 145 4.50 19.16 -11.55
N THR A 146 3.99 18.05 -11.01
CA THR A 146 4.31 17.57 -9.67
C THR A 146 5.51 16.64 -9.73
N GLY A 147 6.51 16.88 -8.89
CA GLY A 147 7.70 16.03 -8.77
C GLY A 147 7.53 14.86 -7.79
N GLY A 148 8.64 14.20 -7.49
CA GLY A 148 8.75 13.27 -6.36
C GLY A 148 7.84 12.04 -6.48
N MET A 149 7.01 11.82 -5.47
CA MET A 149 6.12 10.66 -5.32
C MET A 149 5.17 10.45 -6.50
N THR A 150 4.61 11.54 -7.05
CA THR A 150 3.70 11.47 -8.19
C THR A 150 4.37 10.86 -9.42
N ASN A 151 5.61 11.28 -9.71
CA ASN A 151 6.37 10.72 -10.83
C ASN A 151 6.67 9.23 -10.62
N MET A 152 6.94 8.81 -9.39
CA MET A 152 7.17 7.41 -9.06
C MET A 152 5.93 6.56 -9.35
N ILE A 153 4.74 7.02 -8.95
CA ILE A 153 3.48 6.29 -9.20
C ILE A 153 3.18 6.20 -10.70
N PHE A 154 3.33 7.30 -11.44
CA PHE A 154 3.11 7.30 -12.88
C PHE A 154 4.12 6.43 -13.63
N LYS A 155 5.37 6.41 -13.20
CA LYS A 155 6.39 5.50 -13.71
C LYS A 155 5.98 4.05 -13.49
N SER A 156 5.62 3.67 -12.26
CA SER A 156 5.17 2.31 -11.94
C SER A 156 3.93 1.88 -12.74
N LEU A 157 3.00 2.81 -13.00
CA LEU A 157 1.86 2.57 -13.88
C LEU A 157 2.30 2.30 -15.33
N SER A 158 3.19 3.14 -15.89
CA SER A 158 3.67 3.01 -17.25
C SER A 158 4.50 1.75 -17.49
N GLU A 159 5.18 1.26 -16.44
CA GLU A 159 5.96 0.02 -16.45
C GLU A 159 5.11 -1.24 -16.20
N GLY A 160 3.77 -1.09 -16.04
CA GLY A 160 2.88 -2.22 -15.77
C GLY A 160 3.07 -2.85 -14.38
N ARG A 161 3.62 -2.10 -13.44
CA ARG A 161 3.85 -2.57 -12.05
C ARG A 161 2.65 -2.33 -11.13
N ILE A 162 1.64 -1.60 -11.61
CA ILE A 162 0.39 -1.38 -10.90
C ILE A 162 -0.76 -1.94 -11.73
N TYR A 163 -1.48 -2.92 -11.19
CA TYR A 163 -2.71 -3.44 -11.77
C TYR A 163 -3.91 -2.84 -11.06
N LEU A 164 -4.83 -2.29 -11.82
CA LEU A 164 -6.09 -1.81 -11.26
C LEU A 164 -6.96 -3.00 -10.84
N MET A 165 -7.57 -2.86 -9.67
CA MET A 165 -8.53 -3.83 -9.18
C MET A 165 -9.69 -3.97 -10.16
N PRO A 166 -10.08 -5.18 -10.59
CA PRO A 166 -11.19 -5.36 -11.53
C PRO A 166 -12.51 -4.88 -10.92
N SER A 167 -13.34 -4.20 -11.73
CA SER A 167 -14.66 -3.72 -11.31
C SER A 167 -15.70 -4.84 -11.33
N ILE A 168 -15.50 -5.87 -10.52
CA ILE A 168 -16.46 -6.97 -10.33
C ILE A 168 -16.97 -6.98 -8.89
N LYS A 169 -18.26 -7.32 -8.70
CA LYS A 169 -18.88 -7.34 -7.36
C LYS A 169 -18.19 -8.27 -6.37
N ALA A 170 -17.53 -9.29 -6.89
CA ALA A 170 -16.89 -10.32 -6.07
C ALA A 170 -15.46 -9.96 -5.62
N VAL A 171 -14.88 -8.85 -6.11
CA VAL A 171 -13.48 -8.51 -5.79
C VAL A 171 -13.23 -8.33 -4.30
N ASP A 172 -14.20 -7.82 -3.56
CA ASP A 172 -14.08 -7.63 -2.11
C ASP A 172 -13.99 -8.94 -1.33
N GLN A 173 -14.37 -10.07 -1.95
CA GLN A 173 -14.28 -11.39 -1.31
C GLN A 173 -12.83 -11.90 -1.17
N ILE A 174 -11.86 -11.25 -1.78
CA ILE A 174 -10.44 -11.59 -1.66
C ILE A 174 -9.90 -11.26 -0.25
N TRP A 175 -10.34 -10.15 0.35
CA TRP A 175 -9.67 -9.55 1.49
C TRP A 175 -9.71 -10.39 2.77
N VAL A 176 -10.90 -10.86 3.14
CA VAL A 176 -11.07 -11.61 4.41
C VAL A 176 -10.35 -12.96 4.38
N PRO A 177 -10.52 -13.81 3.35
CA PRO A 177 -9.78 -15.07 3.26
C PRO A 177 -8.26 -14.85 3.22
N ALA A 178 -7.77 -13.89 2.43
CA ALA A 178 -6.35 -13.59 2.34
C ALA A 178 -5.80 -13.10 3.69
N GLN A 179 -6.46 -12.16 4.34
CA GLN A 179 -6.06 -11.66 5.65
C GLN A 179 -6.00 -12.76 6.70
N THR A 180 -7.00 -13.64 6.73
CA THR A 180 -7.07 -14.73 7.70
C THR A 180 -5.92 -15.71 7.52
N VAL A 181 -5.76 -16.26 6.32
CA VAL A 181 -4.77 -17.31 6.07
C VAL A 181 -3.35 -16.75 6.09
N LEU A 182 -3.09 -15.60 5.44
CA LEU A 182 -1.76 -14.99 5.47
C LEU A 182 -1.38 -14.50 6.86
N GLY A 183 -2.33 -14.04 7.66
CA GLY A 183 -2.13 -13.70 9.06
C GLY A 183 -1.74 -14.91 9.91
N GLU A 184 -2.37 -16.08 9.68
CA GLU A 184 -1.97 -17.33 10.33
C GLU A 184 -0.56 -17.76 9.93
N VAL A 185 -0.25 -17.75 8.64
CA VAL A 185 1.09 -18.07 8.12
C VAL A 185 2.16 -17.16 8.74
N ALA A 186 1.88 -15.86 8.81
CA ALA A 186 2.81 -14.90 9.39
C ALA A 186 3.02 -15.16 10.89
N LYS A 187 1.96 -15.42 11.64
CA LYS A 187 2.03 -15.72 13.09
C LYS A 187 2.72 -17.05 13.37
N ASP A 188 2.55 -18.04 12.51
CA ASP A 188 3.14 -19.37 12.68
C ASP A 188 4.69 -19.34 12.66
N ALA A 189 5.28 -18.35 11.99
CA ALA A 189 6.73 -18.16 12.01
C ALA A 189 7.32 -17.98 13.44
N PHE A 190 6.52 -17.51 14.41
CA PHE A 190 6.94 -17.41 15.82
C PHE A 190 6.97 -18.74 16.53
N ASN A 191 6.26 -19.76 16.04
CA ASN A 191 6.24 -21.10 16.59
C ASN A 191 7.52 -21.88 16.35
N LYS A 192 8.45 -21.33 15.55
CA LYS A 192 9.73 -21.96 15.23
C LYS A 192 10.55 -22.32 16.48
N SER A 193 10.54 -21.46 17.48
CA SER A 193 11.26 -21.66 18.74
C SER A 193 10.69 -22.81 19.57
N THR A 194 9.42 -23.14 19.40
CA THR A 194 8.70 -24.22 20.09
C THR A 194 8.60 -25.50 19.29
N GLY A 195 8.97 -25.47 17.99
CA GLY A 195 8.85 -26.61 17.08
C GLY A 195 7.42 -26.99 16.77
N THR A 196 6.46 -26.04 16.88
CA THR A 196 5.03 -26.25 16.62
C THR A 196 4.55 -25.56 15.35
N GLU A 197 5.46 -25.25 14.43
CA GLU A 197 5.15 -24.63 13.13
C GLU A 197 4.25 -25.54 12.29
N LYS A 198 3.28 -24.92 11.63
CA LYS A 198 2.36 -25.57 10.67
C LYS A 198 2.82 -25.42 9.23
N TYR A 199 3.48 -24.31 8.91
CA TYR A 199 3.87 -23.91 7.55
C TYR A 199 5.38 -23.99 7.40
N VAL A 200 5.92 -25.19 7.22
CA VAL A 200 7.36 -25.44 7.17
C VAL A 200 7.83 -25.74 5.75
N THR A 201 6.99 -26.43 4.97
CA THR A 201 7.33 -26.89 3.63
C THR A 201 6.61 -26.07 2.55
N THR A 202 7.15 -26.08 1.33
CA THR A 202 6.46 -25.48 0.17
C THR A 202 5.05 -26.01 -0.01
N GLU A 203 4.82 -27.30 0.30
CA GLU A 203 3.51 -27.92 0.20
C GLU A 203 2.52 -27.34 1.24
N ASP A 204 2.99 -27.02 2.43
CA ASP A 204 2.14 -26.38 3.45
C ASP A 204 1.69 -24.97 3.00
N PHE A 205 2.60 -24.18 2.43
CA PHE A 205 2.28 -22.87 1.86
C PHE A 205 1.33 -22.99 0.67
N GLN A 206 1.52 -23.98 -0.20
CA GLN A 206 0.63 -24.20 -1.32
C GLN A 206 -0.81 -24.53 -0.82
N LYS A 207 -0.96 -25.38 0.18
CA LYS A 207 -2.25 -25.67 0.80
C LYS A 207 -2.90 -24.44 1.44
N ALA A 208 -2.10 -23.54 2.00
CA ALA A 208 -2.60 -22.26 2.51
C ALA A 208 -3.18 -21.40 1.37
N LEU A 209 -2.48 -21.27 0.24
CA LEU A 209 -2.97 -20.56 -0.94
C LEU A 209 -4.23 -21.20 -1.53
N GLU A 210 -4.28 -22.54 -1.64
CA GLU A 210 -5.46 -23.28 -2.10
C GLU A 210 -6.66 -23.06 -1.16
N THR A 211 -6.41 -22.88 0.13
CA THR A 211 -7.46 -22.54 1.11
C THR A 211 -8.02 -21.14 0.88
N ILE A 212 -7.15 -20.16 0.56
CA ILE A 212 -7.61 -18.81 0.19
C ILE A 212 -8.47 -18.89 -1.06
N ASP A 213 -7.98 -19.56 -2.11
CA ASP A 213 -8.70 -19.70 -3.39
C ASP A 213 -10.08 -20.32 -3.21
N ARG A 214 -10.16 -21.43 -2.50
CA ARG A 214 -11.43 -22.09 -2.18
C ARG A 214 -12.38 -21.19 -1.40
N ASN A 215 -11.91 -20.48 -0.38
CA ASN A 215 -12.74 -19.59 0.42
C ASN A 215 -13.28 -18.41 -0.42
N ILE A 216 -12.47 -17.90 -1.34
CA ILE A 216 -12.89 -16.86 -2.30
C ILE A 216 -13.97 -17.43 -3.23
N TYR A 217 -13.73 -18.62 -3.79
CA TYR A 217 -14.69 -19.29 -4.67
C TYR A 217 -16.03 -19.50 -3.98
N ASP A 218 -16.03 -20.03 -2.75
CA ASP A 218 -17.25 -20.28 -1.97
C ASP A 218 -18.00 -18.97 -1.66
N ALA A 219 -17.28 -17.90 -1.36
CA ALA A 219 -17.87 -16.58 -1.12
C ALA A 219 -18.52 -15.99 -2.40
N ILE A 220 -17.86 -16.14 -3.55
CA ILE A 220 -18.39 -15.71 -4.85
C ILE A 220 -19.63 -16.54 -5.20
N PHE A 221 -19.57 -17.84 -5.01
CA PHE A 221 -20.69 -18.74 -5.32
C PHE A 221 -21.91 -18.41 -4.44
N ALA A 222 -21.71 -18.13 -3.17
CA ALA A 222 -22.78 -17.70 -2.26
C ALA A 222 -23.44 -16.37 -2.66
N LEU A 223 -22.70 -15.49 -3.35
CA LEU A 223 -23.25 -14.22 -3.86
C LEU A 223 -23.98 -14.35 -5.20
N ALA A 224 -23.76 -15.45 -5.92
CA ALA A 224 -24.34 -15.69 -7.25
C ALA A 224 -25.70 -16.41 -7.19
N GLY A 225 -26.07 -17.02 -6.04
CA GLY A 225 -27.34 -17.68 -5.79
C GLY A 225 -28.34 -16.78 -5.08
#